data_12c67667cf5bdb12390a5e3fb578e7e3
#
_entry.id   12c67667cf5bdb12390a5e3fb578e7e3
#
_cell.length_a   1.000
_cell.length_b   1.000
_cell.length_c   1.000
_cell.angle_alpha   90.00
_cell.angle_beta   90.00
_cell.angle_gamma   90.00
#
_symmetry.space_group_name_H-M   'P 1'
#
loop_
_entity.id
_entity.type
_entity.pdbx_description
1 polymer ?
#
loop_
_entity_poly.entity_id
_entity_poly.type
_entity_poly.pdbx_seq_one_letter_code
_entity_poly.pdbx_strand_id
1 'polypeptide(L)'
;VREESSGSVKVFWLEERELLEALRREAQRLGEESPEVEQIVLFGSLAQGRALPGSDADLLIVLARSDKPFLERIGDWLTRIRLDFPVDVFLYTRDELHTPLAKEALRTGIVLFTRERVQDGS
;
A
#
# COMPACT_ATOMS: atom_id res chain seq x y z
N VAL A 1 -18.22 -12.86 -16.68
CA VAL A 1 -17.73 -13.11 -16.94
C VAL A 1 -17.08 -13.22 -17.41
N ARG A 2 -16.99 -12.92 -17.54
CA ARG A 2 -16.33 -12.93 -18.07
C ARG A 2 -15.63 -13.75 -18.54
N GLU A 3 -15.54 -13.96 -18.95
CA GLU A 3 -15.04 -14.72 -19.36
C GLU A 3 -14.58 -15.10 -20.13
N GLU A 4 -14.62 -14.74 -20.63
CA GLU A 4 -14.21 -15.24 -21.55
C GLU A 4 -12.91 -15.31 -21.77
N SER A 5 -12.53 -16.23 -22.17
CA SER A 5 -11.18 -16.52 -21.89
C SER A 5 -10.20 -15.86 -22.83
N SER A 6 -10.59 -15.68 -24.02
CA SER A 6 -9.65 -15.05 -24.97
C SER A 6 -9.36 -13.60 -24.61
N GLY A 7 -10.29 -12.96 -23.93
CA GLY A 7 -10.05 -11.58 -23.50
C GLY A 7 -9.55 -11.44 -22.10
N SER A 8 -9.38 -12.56 -21.37
CA SER A 8 -9.16 -12.50 -19.95
C SER A 8 -7.81 -11.85 -19.58
N VAL A 9 -6.78 -12.06 -20.38
CA VAL A 9 -5.48 -11.45 -20.09
C VAL A 9 -5.56 -9.93 -20.23
N LYS A 10 -6.19 -9.45 -21.28
CA LYS A 10 -6.37 -8.02 -21.44
C LYS A 10 -7.19 -7.43 -20.31
N VAL A 11 -8.27 -8.10 -19.94
CA VAL A 11 -9.11 -7.62 -18.86
C VAL A 11 -8.31 -7.56 -17.56
N PHE A 12 -7.50 -8.57 -17.29
CA PHE A 12 -6.70 -8.57 -16.08
C PHE A 12 -5.71 -7.40 -16.07
N TRP A 13 -5.06 -7.12 -17.17
CA TRP A 13 -4.11 -6.02 -17.22
C TRP A 13 -4.79 -4.68 -17.01
N LEU A 14 -5.98 -4.48 -17.61
CA LEU A 14 -6.72 -3.26 -17.37
C LEU A 14 -7.14 -3.13 -15.91
N GLU A 15 -7.58 -4.26 -15.33
CA GLU A 15 -7.96 -4.24 -13.94
C GLU A 15 -6.78 -3.92 -13.05
N GLU A 16 -5.61 -4.46 -13.38
CA GLU A 16 -4.42 -4.17 -12.59
C GLU A 16 -4.08 -2.69 -12.64
N ARG A 17 -4.18 -2.07 -13.80
CA ARG A 17 -3.94 -0.64 -13.93
C ARG A 17 -4.94 0.15 -13.10
N GLU A 18 -6.20 -0.24 -13.16
CA GLU A 18 -7.22 0.43 -12.38
C GLU A 18 -7.00 0.25 -10.89
N LEU A 19 -6.55 -0.93 -10.49
CA LEU A 19 -6.21 -1.16 -9.09
C LEU A 19 -5.09 -0.26 -8.64
N LEU A 20 -4.06 -0.13 -9.46
CA LEU A 20 -2.94 0.75 -9.10
C LEU A 20 -3.39 2.20 -8.98
N GLU A 21 -4.26 2.64 -9.88
CA GLU A 21 -4.76 4.00 -9.80
C GLU A 21 -5.63 4.21 -8.57
N ALA A 22 -6.46 3.22 -8.25
CA ALA A 22 -7.28 3.30 -7.05
C ALA A 22 -6.40 3.34 -5.80
N LEU A 23 -5.35 2.51 -5.80
CA LEU A 23 -4.42 2.49 -4.67
C LEU A 23 -3.70 3.83 -4.53
N ARG A 24 -3.29 4.43 -5.64
CA ARG A 24 -2.62 5.73 -5.58
C ARG A 24 -3.55 6.80 -5.03
N ARG A 25 -4.78 6.82 -5.48
CA ARG A 25 -5.75 7.81 -4.97
C ARG A 25 -6.01 7.60 -3.50
N GLU A 26 -6.19 6.35 -3.09
CA GLU A 26 -6.45 6.08 -1.69
C GLU A 26 -5.23 6.39 -0.83
N ALA A 27 -4.04 6.09 -1.32
CA ALA A 27 -2.82 6.41 -0.59
C ALA A 27 -2.69 7.92 -0.39
N GLN A 28 -2.99 8.69 -1.42
CA GLN A 28 -2.94 10.14 -1.30
C GLN A 28 -3.94 10.64 -0.27
N ARG A 29 -5.16 10.11 -0.32
CA ARG A 29 -6.19 10.52 0.63
C ARG A 29 -5.77 10.17 2.06
N LEU A 30 -5.28 8.95 2.26
CA LEU A 30 -4.86 8.52 3.60
C LEU A 30 -3.71 9.37 4.11
N GLY A 31 -2.75 9.66 3.24
CA GLY A 31 -1.62 10.48 3.65
C GLY A 31 -2.03 11.89 3.99
N GLU A 32 -2.98 12.45 3.22
CA GLU A 32 -3.43 13.80 3.48
C GLU A 32 -4.25 13.91 4.75
N GLU A 33 -5.05 12.87 5.04
CA GLU A 33 -5.90 12.90 6.22
C GLU A 33 -5.19 12.44 7.48
N SER A 34 -4.05 11.80 7.35
CA SER A 34 -3.32 11.23 8.49
C SER A 34 -1.92 11.80 8.55
N PRO A 35 -1.72 12.88 9.30
CA PRO A 35 -0.41 13.56 9.33
C PRO A 35 0.74 12.67 9.79
N GLU A 36 0.44 11.61 10.53
CA GLU A 36 1.50 10.73 11.02
C GLU A 36 2.05 9.82 9.94
N VAL A 37 1.39 9.72 8.77
CA VAL A 37 1.85 8.87 7.69
C VAL A 37 3.00 9.55 6.97
N GLU A 38 4.11 8.84 6.83
CA GLU A 38 5.28 9.36 6.12
C GLU A 38 5.38 8.78 4.72
N GLN A 39 4.97 7.53 4.54
CA GLN A 39 5.11 6.90 3.25
C GLN A 39 4.13 5.73 3.15
N ILE A 40 3.63 5.49 1.95
CA ILE A 40 2.81 4.31 1.67
C ILE A 40 3.39 3.62 0.45
N VAL A 41 3.71 2.33 0.58
CA VAL A 41 4.40 1.58 -0.44
C VAL A 41 3.61 0.32 -0.77
N LEU A 42 3.34 0.11 -2.04
CA LEU A 42 2.75 -1.15 -2.51
C LEU A 42 3.88 -2.13 -2.76
N PHE A 43 3.77 -3.33 -2.20
CA PHE A 43 4.80 -4.33 -2.40
C PHE A 43 4.16 -5.69 -2.64
N GLY A 44 5.00 -6.72 -2.76
CA GLY A 44 4.51 -8.06 -3.01
C GLY A 44 4.28 -8.31 -4.49
N SER A 45 3.48 -9.32 -4.80
CA SER A 45 3.34 -9.78 -6.18
C SER A 45 2.73 -8.71 -7.08
N LEU A 46 1.78 -7.94 -6.56
CA LEU A 46 1.14 -6.90 -7.38
C LEU A 46 2.15 -5.84 -7.79
N ALA A 47 3.02 -5.43 -6.86
CA ALA A 47 4.03 -4.43 -7.17
C ALA A 47 5.06 -4.94 -8.16
N GLN A 48 5.32 -6.24 -8.16
CA GLN A 48 6.33 -6.83 -9.01
C GLN A 48 5.80 -7.33 -10.35
N GLY A 49 4.52 -7.06 -10.62
CA GLY A 49 3.94 -7.48 -11.88
C GLY A 49 3.70 -8.97 -12.00
N ARG A 50 3.68 -9.68 -10.88
CA ARG A 50 3.48 -11.12 -10.88
C ARG A 50 2.15 -11.52 -10.26
N ALA A 51 1.28 -10.53 -10.07
CA ALA A 51 -0.01 -10.80 -9.45
C ALA A 51 -0.88 -11.65 -10.37
N LEU A 52 -1.62 -12.55 -9.75
CA LEU A 52 -2.65 -13.30 -10.45
C LEU A 52 -3.99 -12.64 -10.17
N PRO A 53 -5.01 -12.91 -11.00
CA PRO A 53 -6.33 -12.39 -10.69
C PRO A 53 -6.73 -12.79 -9.27
N GLY A 54 -7.20 -11.83 -8.51
CA GLY A 54 -7.60 -12.09 -7.14
C GLY A 54 -6.50 -11.94 -6.11
N SER A 55 -5.29 -11.57 -6.52
CA SER A 55 -4.21 -11.31 -5.57
C SER A 55 -4.54 -10.11 -4.70
N ASP A 56 -4.18 -10.21 -3.42
CA ASP A 56 -4.35 -9.10 -2.50
C ASP A 56 -3.28 -8.05 -2.74
N ALA A 57 -3.62 -6.82 -2.42
CA ALA A 57 -2.63 -5.75 -2.41
C ALA A 57 -1.97 -5.73 -1.05
N ASP A 58 -0.64 -5.62 -1.03
CA ASP A 58 0.13 -5.53 0.19
C ASP A 58 0.66 -4.10 0.33
N LEU A 59 0.27 -3.44 1.39
CA LEU A 59 0.66 -2.05 1.62
C LEU A 59 1.51 -1.93 2.87
N LEU A 60 2.65 -1.30 2.72
CA LEU A 60 3.47 -0.89 3.86
C LEU A 60 3.16 0.58 4.12
N ILE A 61 2.73 0.87 5.33
CA ILE A 61 2.44 2.24 5.75
C ILE A 61 3.45 2.62 6.81
N VAL A 62 4.26 3.61 6.52
CA VAL A 62 5.29 4.07 7.44
C VAL A 62 4.75 5.22 8.24
N LEU A 63 4.76 5.06 9.56
CA LEU A 63 4.27 6.08 10.48
C LEU A 63 5.46 6.74 11.17
N ALA A 64 5.34 8.04 11.43
CA ALA A 64 6.38 8.73 12.17
C ALA A 64 6.55 8.11 13.55
N ARG A 65 5.42 7.78 14.19
CA ARG A 65 5.42 7.13 15.48
C ARG A 65 4.03 6.59 15.74
N SER A 66 3.92 5.70 16.72
CA SER A 66 2.62 5.18 17.12
C SER A 66 2.71 4.71 18.55
N ASP A 67 1.65 4.96 19.32
CA ASP A 67 1.55 4.49 20.68
C ASP A 67 0.91 3.11 20.77
N LYS A 68 0.44 2.58 19.65
CA LYS A 68 -0.29 1.32 19.64
C LYS A 68 0.60 0.17 19.22
N PRO A 69 0.39 -1.03 19.78
CA PRO A 69 1.07 -2.22 19.30
C PRO A 69 0.71 -2.50 17.86
N PHE A 70 1.57 -3.29 17.21
CA PHE A 70 1.46 -3.53 15.78
C PHE A 70 0.08 -4.03 15.36
N LEU A 71 -0.47 -5.01 16.08
CA LEU A 71 -1.74 -5.58 15.69
C LEU A 71 -2.90 -4.60 15.87
N GLU A 72 -2.82 -3.74 16.87
CA GLU A 72 -3.86 -2.73 17.06
C GLU A 72 -3.81 -1.68 15.97
N ARG A 73 -2.63 -1.38 15.45
CA ARG A 73 -2.51 -0.45 14.32
C ARG A 73 -3.25 -0.99 13.12
N ILE A 74 -3.09 -2.27 12.84
CA ILE A 74 -3.75 -2.89 11.69
C ILE A 74 -5.26 -2.74 11.82
N GLY A 75 -5.82 -3.10 12.97
CA GLY A 75 -7.26 -2.99 13.16
C GLY A 75 -7.77 -1.58 12.99
N ASP A 76 -7.04 -0.62 13.55
CA ASP A 76 -7.42 0.77 13.46
C ASP A 76 -7.40 1.25 12.00
N TRP A 77 -6.36 0.90 11.27
CA TRP A 77 -6.20 1.39 9.90
C TRP A 77 -7.13 0.73 8.92
N LEU A 78 -7.52 -0.52 9.16
CA LEU A 78 -8.46 -1.18 8.26
C LEU A 78 -9.80 -0.46 8.23
N THR A 79 -10.16 0.26 9.28
CA THR A 79 -11.39 1.03 9.28
C THR A 79 -11.28 2.31 8.46
N ARG A 80 -10.06 2.75 8.17
CA ARG A 80 -9.86 3.99 7.40
C ARG A 80 -9.76 3.77 5.91
N ILE A 81 -9.39 2.56 5.50
CA ILE A 81 -9.12 2.27 4.10
C ILE A 81 -10.43 2.02 3.37
N ARG A 82 -10.60 2.69 2.23
CA ARG A 82 -11.81 2.59 1.43
C ARG A 82 -11.44 2.05 0.05
N LEU A 83 -11.35 0.74 -0.03
CA LEU A 83 -11.04 0.05 -1.28
C LEU A 83 -12.00 -1.10 -1.45
N ASP A 84 -12.31 -1.42 -2.70
CA ASP A 84 -13.28 -2.46 -3.05
C ASP A 84 -12.66 -3.82 -3.19
N PHE A 85 -11.41 -3.98 -2.83
CA PHE A 85 -10.72 -5.26 -2.98
C PHE A 85 -9.85 -5.52 -1.76
N PRO A 86 -9.44 -6.77 -1.57
CA PRO A 86 -8.69 -7.12 -0.36
C PRO A 86 -7.33 -6.42 -0.31
N VAL A 87 -7.00 -5.94 0.87
CA VAL A 87 -5.75 -5.24 1.11
C VAL A 87 -5.20 -5.71 2.45
N ASP A 88 -3.93 -6.11 2.44
CA ASP A 88 -3.21 -6.37 3.68
C ASP A 88 -2.35 -5.17 3.99
N VAL A 89 -2.41 -4.70 5.23
CA VAL A 89 -1.66 -3.53 5.63
C VAL A 89 -0.65 -3.89 6.70
N PHE A 90 0.51 -3.29 6.58
CA PHE A 90 1.62 -3.50 7.51
C PHE A 90 2.09 -2.12 7.94
N LEU A 91 1.78 -1.78 9.18
CA LEU A 91 2.04 -0.44 9.69
C LEU A 91 3.25 -0.48 10.61
N TYR A 92 4.34 0.08 10.13
CA TYR A 92 5.58 0.16 10.89
C TYR A 92 5.91 1.61 11.17
N THR A 93 6.43 1.85 12.37
CA THR A 93 6.98 3.16 12.65
C THR A 93 8.35 3.29 12.01
N ARG A 94 8.83 4.53 11.98
CA ARG A 94 10.14 4.79 11.42
C ARG A 94 11.22 3.93 12.07
N ASP A 95 11.09 3.72 13.38
CA ASP A 95 12.07 2.93 14.13
C ASP A 95 12.02 1.44 13.81
N GLU A 96 10.96 0.99 13.17
CA GLU A 96 10.75 -0.43 12.88
C GLU A 96 11.12 -0.81 11.45
N LEU A 97 11.65 0.13 10.69
CA LEU A 97 11.96 -0.13 9.29
C LEU A 97 13.16 -1.05 9.09
N HIS A 98 13.84 -1.41 10.17
CA HIS A 98 14.93 -2.37 10.09
C HIS A 98 14.45 -3.82 9.94
N THR A 99 13.16 -4.06 10.10
CA THR A 99 12.63 -5.42 10.00
C THR A 99 12.77 -5.93 8.56
N PRO A 100 12.92 -7.25 8.38
CA PRO A 100 13.12 -7.78 7.03
C PRO A 100 12.00 -7.45 6.06
N LEU A 101 10.74 -7.53 6.51
CA LEU A 101 9.63 -7.24 5.63
C LEU A 101 9.66 -5.78 5.18
N ALA A 102 9.92 -4.87 6.11
CA ALA A 102 9.96 -3.45 5.76
C ALA A 102 11.09 -3.16 4.78
N LYS A 103 12.25 -3.75 5.01
CA LYS A 103 13.38 -3.56 4.11
C LYS A 103 13.07 -4.05 2.71
N GLU A 104 12.47 -5.23 2.62
CA GLU A 104 12.15 -5.78 1.31
C GLU A 104 11.08 -4.93 0.61
N ALA A 105 10.07 -4.49 1.34
CA ALA A 105 9.02 -3.67 0.76
C ALA A 105 9.58 -2.36 0.23
N LEU A 106 10.47 -1.73 0.98
CA LEU A 106 11.06 -0.48 0.54
C LEU A 106 12.01 -0.66 -0.64
N ARG A 107 12.66 -1.82 -0.72
CA ARG A 107 13.59 -2.09 -1.79
C ARG A 107 12.90 -2.40 -3.11
N THR A 108 11.79 -3.15 -3.05
CA THR A 108 11.16 -3.66 -4.28
C THR A 108 9.79 -3.08 -4.56
N GLY A 109 9.25 -2.28 -3.65
CA GLY A 109 7.88 -1.81 -3.79
C GLY A 109 7.75 -0.57 -4.63
N ILE A 110 6.50 -0.18 -4.84
CA ILE A 110 6.14 1.03 -5.57
C ILE A 110 5.66 2.05 -4.56
N VAL A 111 6.31 3.20 -4.51
CA VAL A 111 5.90 4.26 -3.60
C VAL A 111 4.62 4.89 -4.12
N LEU A 112 3.56 4.81 -3.33
CA LEU A 112 2.28 5.41 -3.70
C LEU A 112 2.10 6.79 -3.09
N PHE A 113 2.71 7.02 -1.93
CA PHE A 113 2.62 8.29 -1.24
C PHE A 113 3.89 8.49 -0.45
N THR A 114 4.43 9.70 -0.50
CA THR A 114 5.55 10.06 0.36
C THR A 114 5.32 11.50 0.81
N ARG A 115 5.57 11.74 2.10
CA ARG A 115 5.42 13.08 2.64
C ARG A 115 6.71 13.82 2.48
N GLU A 116 6.64 14.94 1.83
CA GLU A 116 7.80 15.77 1.64
C GLU A 116 8.11 16.47 2.94
N ARG A 117 9.34 16.33 3.42
CA ARG A 117 9.76 17.04 4.61
C ARG A 117 10.36 18.35 4.22
N VAL A 118 9.81 19.34 4.77
CA VAL A 118 10.38 20.66 4.57
C VAL A 118 11.57 20.80 5.46
N GLN A 119 12.10 20.76 5.44
CA GLN A 119 12.97 20.84 6.11
C GLN A 119 13.60 21.39 6.47
N ASP A 120 13.51 21.40 6.57
CA ASP A 120 13.91 21.51 6.78
C ASP A 120 14.50 21.67 6.95
N GLY A 121 14.63 21.93 6.89
CA GLY A 121 14.96 21.95 6.66
C GLY A 121 15.44 21.67 6.92
N SER A 122 15.45 21.66 6.86
CA SER A 122 15.69 21.25 6.81
C SER A 122 15.87 20.93 6.85
#